data_ebb763d012f888224781c2e1be986f1f
#
_entry.id   ebb763d012f888224781c2e1be986f1f
#
_cell.length_a   1.000
_cell.length_b   1.000
_cell.length_c   1.000
_cell.angle_alpha   90.00
_cell.angle_beta   90.00
_cell.angle_gamma   90.00
#
_symmetry.space_group_name_H-M   'P 1'
#
loop_
_entity.id
_entity.type
_entity.pdbx_description
1 polymer ?
#
loop_
_entity_poly.entity_id
_entity_poly.type
_entity_poly.pdbx_seq_one_letter_code
_entity_poly.pdbx_strand_id
1 'polypeptide(L)'
;FLSCMDMIRRYEVQLGNRDPVASFQTRIKSAESMRQKLQRLAFPVTAESALKNVFDAAGVRLVCPFIQDIDRTAELIRAIPGVQLQTEKDYIRSPKPNGYRSYHMILTMPLRFLGNSPKTVWLEVQLRTIAMDCWANIEHQLKYKQNIPDQALLIQELKRCADEITS
;
A
#
# COMPACT_ATOMS: atom_id res chain seq x y z
N PHE A 1 11.30 -3.82 -8.08
CA PHE A 1 11.02 -3.12 -6.84
C PHE A 1 11.40 -3.94 -5.61
N LEU A 2 10.79 -5.12 -5.40
CA LEU A 2 11.03 -5.94 -4.20
C LEU A 2 12.49 -6.34 -4.02
N SER A 3 13.18 -6.72 -5.09
CA SER A 3 14.60 -7.05 -5.05
C SER A 3 15.47 -5.86 -4.61
N CYS A 4 15.13 -4.64 -5.07
CA CYS A 4 15.83 -3.44 -4.60
C CYS A 4 15.55 -3.17 -3.12
N MET A 5 14.30 -3.33 -2.69
CA MET A 5 13.95 -3.18 -1.27
C MET A 5 14.69 -4.19 -0.37
N ASP A 6 14.77 -5.45 -0.81
CA ASP A 6 15.49 -6.48 -0.04
C ASP A 6 16.99 -6.15 0.08
N MET A 7 17.63 -5.70 -1.01
CA MET A 7 19.02 -5.26 -0.97
C MET A 7 19.24 -4.07 -0.02
N ILE A 8 18.36 -3.07 -0.09
CA ILE A 8 18.44 -1.87 0.75
C ILE A 8 18.28 -2.25 2.23
N ARG A 9 17.29 -3.07 2.56
CA ARG A 9 17.07 -3.54 3.94
C ARG A 9 18.29 -4.28 4.49
N ARG A 10 18.86 -5.19 3.71
CA ARG A 10 20.10 -5.92 4.10
C ARG A 10 21.27 -4.97 4.31
N TYR A 11 21.41 -3.97 3.45
CA TYR A 11 22.46 -2.96 3.58
C TYR A 11 22.26 -2.11 4.85
N GLU A 12 21.05 -1.66 5.17
CA GLU A 12 20.75 -0.96 6.42
C GLU A 12 21.15 -1.81 7.65
N VAL A 13 20.82 -3.09 7.65
CA VAL A 13 21.18 -4.00 8.74
C VAL A 13 22.71 -4.17 8.85
N GLN A 14 23.43 -4.26 7.74
CA GLN A 14 24.90 -4.32 7.74
C GLN A 14 25.55 -3.04 8.29
N LEU A 15 24.90 -1.89 8.14
CA LEU A 15 25.34 -0.62 8.74
C LEU A 15 25.02 -0.52 10.25
N GLY A 16 24.44 -1.56 10.85
CA GLY A 16 24.03 -1.58 12.25
C GLY A 16 22.65 -0.96 12.52
N ASN A 17 21.91 -0.58 11.48
CA ASN A 17 20.54 -0.12 11.62
C ASN A 17 19.57 -1.29 11.83
N ARG A 18 18.40 -1.00 12.44
CA ARG A 18 17.32 -1.99 12.50
C ARG A 18 16.65 -2.12 11.14
N ASP A 19 16.21 -3.33 10.78
CA ASP A 19 15.37 -3.53 9.60
C ASP A 19 14.04 -2.76 9.77
N PRO A 20 13.74 -1.79 8.90
CA PRO A 20 12.54 -0.98 9.03
C PRO A 20 11.27 -1.69 8.55
N VAL A 21 11.37 -2.90 7.97
CA VAL A 21 10.24 -3.64 7.41
C VAL A 21 10.13 -5.02 8.04
N ALA A 22 9.07 -5.27 8.79
CA ALA A 22 8.79 -6.56 9.42
C ALA A 22 8.28 -7.60 8.41
N SER A 23 7.42 -7.19 7.48
CA SER A 23 6.87 -8.07 6.44
C SER A 23 6.37 -7.28 5.23
N PHE A 24 6.14 -8.00 4.12
CA PHE A 24 5.52 -7.41 2.94
C PHE A 24 4.55 -8.37 2.27
N GLN A 25 3.59 -7.80 1.57
CA GLN A 25 2.61 -8.51 0.76
C GLN A 25 2.51 -7.85 -0.61
N THR A 26 2.32 -8.65 -1.64
CA THR A 26 2.12 -8.16 -3.01
C THR A 26 0.74 -8.54 -3.52
N ARG A 27 0.19 -7.68 -4.36
CA ARG A 27 -1.08 -7.91 -5.02
C ARG A 27 -1.03 -7.41 -6.45
N ILE A 28 -1.45 -8.27 -7.38
CA ILE A 28 -1.82 -7.84 -8.73
C ILE A 28 -3.35 -7.87 -8.79
N LYS A 29 -3.94 -6.76 -9.19
CA LYS A 29 -5.39 -6.65 -9.35
C LYS A 29 -5.85 -7.56 -10.48
N SER A 30 -6.90 -8.35 -10.24
CA SER A 30 -7.48 -9.21 -11.28
C SER A 30 -8.05 -8.39 -12.43
N ALA A 31 -8.11 -8.97 -13.62
CA ALA A 31 -8.70 -8.33 -14.80
C ALA A 31 -10.15 -7.89 -14.54
N GLU A 32 -10.93 -8.70 -13.81
CA GLU A 32 -12.29 -8.36 -13.40
C GLU A 32 -12.33 -7.11 -12.50
N SER A 33 -11.47 -7.05 -11.49
CA SER A 33 -11.39 -5.88 -10.59
C SER A 33 -10.92 -4.62 -11.33
N MET A 34 -10.06 -4.76 -12.35
CA MET A 34 -9.65 -3.64 -13.20
C MET A 34 -10.80 -3.16 -14.06
N ARG A 35 -11.57 -4.07 -14.66
CA ARG A 35 -12.77 -3.76 -15.45
C ARG A 35 -13.80 -2.99 -14.63
N GLN A 36 -14.16 -3.49 -13.46
CA GLN A 36 -15.10 -2.84 -12.54
C GLN A 36 -14.63 -1.44 -12.14
N LYS A 37 -13.33 -1.26 -11.91
CA LYS A 37 -12.77 0.04 -11.58
C LYS A 37 -12.88 1.02 -12.74
N LEU A 38 -12.56 0.61 -13.97
CA LEU A 38 -12.72 1.44 -15.16
C LEU A 38 -14.18 1.85 -15.38
N GLN A 39 -15.12 0.91 -15.25
CA GLN A 39 -16.56 1.20 -15.35
C GLN A 39 -17.00 2.23 -14.30
N ARG A 40 -16.60 2.05 -13.04
CA ARG A 40 -16.92 3.01 -11.95
C ARG A 40 -16.35 4.40 -12.19
N LEU A 41 -15.21 4.51 -12.88
CA LEU A 41 -14.57 5.77 -13.21
C LEU A 41 -15.01 6.32 -14.57
N ALA A 42 -15.98 5.68 -15.24
CA ALA A 42 -16.48 6.02 -16.57
C ALA A 42 -15.39 6.07 -17.67
N PHE A 43 -14.36 5.22 -17.56
CA PHE A 43 -13.34 5.03 -18.59
C PHE A 43 -13.68 3.84 -19.51
N PRO A 44 -13.21 3.86 -20.77
CA PRO A 44 -13.33 2.71 -21.67
C PRO A 44 -12.69 1.46 -21.07
N VAL A 45 -13.37 0.31 -21.21
CA VAL A 45 -12.87 -0.97 -20.68
C VAL A 45 -11.89 -1.60 -21.69
N THR A 46 -10.69 -1.05 -21.77
CA THR A 46 -9.61 -1.53 -22.65
C THR A 46 -8.31 -1.66 -21.86
N ALA A 47 -7.38 -2.49 -22.36
CA ALA A 47 -6.07 -2.64 -21.76
C ALA A 47 -5.29 -1.31 -21.72
N GLU A 48 -5.41 -0.52 -22.79
CA GLU A 48 -4.76 0.80 -22.86
C GLU A 48 -5.32 1.76 -21.79
N SER A 49 -6.64 1.78 -21.61
CA SER A 49 -7.29 2.58 -20.57
C SER A 49 -6.89 2.13 -19.17
N ALA A 50 -6.76 0.82 -18.94
CA ALA A 50 -6.29 0.27 -17.68
C ALA A 50 -4.86 0.73 -17.35
N LEU A 51 -3.94 0.66 -18.31
CA LEU A 51 -2.56 1.13 -18.14
C LEU A 51 -2.46 2.62 -17.84
N LYS A 52 -3.35 3.44 -18.39
CA LYS A 52 -3.35 4.89 -18.19
C LYS A 52 -4.04 5.35 -16.91
N ASN A 53 -5.08 4.63 -16.44
CA ASN A 53 -6.01 5.13 -15.43
C ASN A 53 -6.09 4.25 -14.15
N VAL A 54 -5.47 3.05 -14.14
CA VAL A 54 -5.49 2.15 -12.98
C VAL A 54 -4.10 2.11 -12.34
N PHE A 55 -3.83 3.07 -11.44
CA PHE A 55 -2.52 3.24 -10.81
C PHE A 55 -2.24 2.23 -9.67
N ASP A 56 -3.24 1.47 -9.25
CA ASP A 56 -3.18 0.42 -8.23
C ASP A 56 -3.34 -0.99 -8.82
N ALA A 57 -2.99 -1.17 -10.09
CA ALA A 57 -2.99 -2.48 -10.74
C ALA A 57 -1.98 -3.44 -10.09
N ALA A 58 -0.80 -2.92 -9.76
CA ALA A 58 0.17 -3.60 -8.92
C ALA A 58 0.26 -2.89 -7.56
N GLY A 59 0.19 -3.64 -6.48
CA GLY A 59 0.28 -3.12 -5.12
C GLY A 59 1.30 -3.88 -4.29
N VAL A 60 2.01 -3.14 -3.45
CA VAL A 60 2.90 -3.68 -2.41
C VAL A 60 2.47 -3.08 -1.08
N ARG A 61 2.29 -3.92 -0.08
CA ARG A 61 2.12 -3.50 1.30
C ARG A 61 3.37 -3.84 2.07
N LEU A 62 3.96 -2.85 2.70
CA LEU A 62 5.09 -3.00 3.62
C LEU A 62 4.58 -2.74 5.03
N VAL A 63 4.86 -3.67 5.94
CA VAL A 63 4.48 -3.57 7.35
C VAL A 63 5.73 -3.26 8.14
N CYS A 64 5.72 -2.14 8.83
CA CYS A 64 6.81 -1.61 9.64
C CYS A 64 6.52 -1.82 11.12
N PRO A 65 7.52 -2.01 11.98
CA PRO A 65 7.32 -2.12 13.43
C PRO A 65 6.72 -0.84 14.03
N PHE A 66 7.25 0.34 13.65
CA PHE A 66 6.90 1.64 14.23
C PHE A 66 6.66 2.72 13.17
N ILE A 67 6.09 3.85 13.58
CA ILE A 67 5.80 4.98 12.67
C ILE A 67 7.09 5.56 12.09
N GLN A 68 8.17 5.68 12.87
CA GLN A 68 9.46 6.17 12.38
C GLN A 68 10.04 5.28 11.28
N ASP A 69 9.76 3.97 11.33
CA ASP A 69 10.19 3.03 10.29
C ASP A 69 9.42 3.25 8.98
N ILE A 70 8.17 3.75 9.06
CA ILE A 70 7.40 4.14 7.87
C ILE A 70 8.06 5.33 7.17
N ASP A 71 8.42 6.38 7.92
CA ASP A 71 9.10 7.56 7.37
C ASP A 71 10.44 7.15 6.73
N ARG A 72 11.23 6.34 7.45
CA ARG A 72 12.50 5.80 6.93
C ARG A 72 12.30 4.94 5.67
N THR A 73 11.33 4.05 5.66
CA THR A 73 11.02 3.19 4.50
C THR A 73 10.58 4.04 3.29
N ALA A 74 9.78 5.08 3.50
CA ALA A 74 9.38 5.99 2.43
C ALA A 74 10.58 6.72 1.81
N GLU A 75 11.58 7.15 2.63
CA GLU A 75 12.84 7.73 2.13
C GLU A 75 13.63 6.72 1.29
N LEU A 76 13.78 5.50 1.78
CA LEU A 76 14.48 4.43 1.07
C LEU A 76 13.81 4.11 -0.28
N ILE A 77 12.48 4.11 -0.34
CA ILE A 77 11.74 3.91 -1.59
C ILE A 77 12.02 5.04 -2.58
N ARG A 78 12.02 6.30 -2.13
CA ARG A 78 12.32 7.45 -3.00
C ARG A 78 13.74 7.42 -3.55
N ALA A 79 14.67 6.78 -2.82
CA ALA A 79 16.06 6.63 -3.22
C ALA A 79 16.31 5.50 -4.25
N ILE A 80 15.32 4.63 -4.54
CA ILE A 80 15.47 3.54 -5.51
C ILE A 80 15.69 4.11 -6.91
N PRO A 81 16.80 3.79 -7.61
CA PRO A 81 17.06 4.29 -8.95
C PRO A 81 15.94 3.92 -9.94
N GLY A 82 15.46 4.93 -10.67
CA GLY A 82 14.40 4.76 -11.67
C GLY A 82 12.96 4.75 -11.10
N VAL A 83 12.79 4.76 -9.80
CA VAL A 83 11.48 4.97 -9.17
C VAL A 83 11.19 6.46 -9.14
N GLN A 84 9.96 6.84 -9.50
CA GLN A 84 9.48 8.21 -9.43
C GLN A 84 8.19 8.27 -8.61
N LEU A 85 8.18 9.13 -7.60
CA LEU A 85 6.98 9.42 -6.82
C LEU A 85 6.03 10.31 -7.63
N GLN A 86 4.81 9.85 -7.83
CA GLN A 86 3.75 10.58 -8.55
C GLN A 86 2.78 11.25 -7.58
N THR A 87 2.38 10.53 -6.53
CA THR A 87 1.43 11.02 -5.52
C THR A 87 1.69 10.31 -4.20
N GLU A 88 1.51 11.03 -3.11
CA GLU A 88 1.48 10.44 -1.77
C GLU A 88 0.25 10.91 -0.99
N LYS A 89 -0.22 10.07 -0.07
CA LYS A 89 -1.33 10.36 0.84
C LYS A 89 -1.02 9.83 2.22
N ASP A 90 -0.93 10.75 3.16
CA ASP A 90 -0.64 10.44 4.57
C ASP A 90 -1.95 10.30 5.37
N TYR A 91 -2.48 9.08 5.37
CA TYR A 91 -3.63 8.74 6.24
C TYR A 91 -3.21 8.37 7.66
N ILE A 92 -1.93 8.47 8.02
CA ILE A 92 -1.47 8.32 9.40
C ILE A 92 -1.71 9.63 10.15
N ARG A 93 -1.24 10.75 9.57
CA ARG A 93 -1.42 12.11 10.12
C ARG A 93 -2.82 12.68 9.85
N SER A 94 -3.48 12.24 8.76
CA SER A 94 -4.85 12.64 8.39
C SER A 94 -5.72 11.40 8.16
N PRO A 95 -6.16 10.71 9.23
CA PRO A 95 -6.91 9.46 9.14
C PRO A 95 -8.24 9.61 8.40
N LYS A 96 -8.71 8.52 7.81
CA LYS A 96 -10.06 8.50 7.25
C LYS A 96 -11.12 8.51 8.37
N PRO A 97 -12.35 8.95 8.09
CA PRO A 97 -13.42 9.03 9.10
C PRO A 97 -13.71 7.72 9.84
N ASN A 98 -13.44 6.56 9.21
CA ASN A 98 -13.60 5.25 9.83
C ASN A 98 -12.43 4.83 10.74
N GLY A 99 -11.39 5.64 10.85
CA GLY A 99 -10.18 5.31 11.62
C GLY A 99 -9.05 4.66 10.81
N TYR A 100 -9.24 4.42 9.50
CA TYR A 100 -8.22 3.83 8.66
C TYR A 100 -6.95 4.70 8.59
N ARG A 101 -5.80 4.08 8.83
CA ARG A 101 -4.47 4.70 8.77
C ARG A 101 -3.53 3.89 7.88
N SER A 102 -2.81 4.59 7.03
CA SER A 102 -1.77 4.03 6.16
C SER A 102 -1.06 5.17 5.44
N TYR A 103 0.21 5.03 5.10
CA TYR A 103 0.89 5.94 4.19
C TYR A 103 0.89 5.32 2.79
N HIS A 104 0.36 6.04 1.80
CA HIS A 104 0.22 5.56 0.43
C HIS A 104 1.15 6.32 -0.49
N MET A 105 1.87 5.60 -1.34
CA MET A 105 2.70 6.15 -2.40
C MET A 105 2.26 5.55 -3.74
N ILE A 106 1.98 6.40 -4.72
CA ILE A 106 1.82 5.98 -6.12
C ILE A 106 3.12 6.28 -6.83
N LEU A 107 3.73 5.25 -7.35
CA LEU A 107 5.05 5.29 -7.97
C LEU A 107 4.95 4.88 -9.44
N THR A 108 5.90 5.36 -10.23
CA THR A 108 6.21 4.79 -11.54
C THR A 108 7.63 4.24 -11.55
N MET A 109 7.84 3.15 -12.27
CA MET A 109 9.16 2.57 -12.45
C MET A 109 9.30 1.92 -13.84
N PRO A 110 10.51 1.93 -14.42
CA PRO A 110 10.76 1.23 -15.67
C PRO A 110 10.78 -0.28 -15.43
N LEU A 111 10.02 -1.01 -16.19
CA LEU A 111 10.04 -2.48 -16.24
C LEU A 111 10.72 -2.91 -17.54
N ARG A 112 11.87 -3.58 -17.42
CA ARG A 112 12.64 -4.09 -18.55
C ARG A 112 12.44 -5.58 -18.65
N PHE A 113 11.89 -6.04 -19.78
CA PHE A 113 11.88 -7.44 -20.16
C PHE A 113 12.96 -7.70 -21.19
N LEU A 114 13.52 -8.92 -21.21
CA LEU A 114 14.50 -9.33 -22.20
C LEU A 114 13.99 -9.05 -23.63
N GLY A 115 14.74 -8.29 -24.41
CA GLY A 115 14.45 -7.98 -25.81
C GLY A 115 13.41 -6.90 -26.08
N ASN A 116 12.81 -6.26 -25.08
CA ASN A 116 11.79 -5.23 -25.25
C ASN A 116 12.25 -3.85 -24.74
N SER A 117 11.70 -2.80 -25.37
CA SER A 117 11.84 -1.43 -24.83
C SER A 117 11.26 -1.36 -23.40
N PRO A 118 11.91 -0.59 -22.51
CA PRO A 118 11.41 -0.44 -21.14
C PRO A 118 10.01 0.19 -21.15
N LYS A 119 9.09 -0.41 -20.40
CA LYS A 119 7.73 0.12 -20.18
C LYS A 119 7.65 0.72 -18.80
N THR A 120 7.02 1.88 -18.68
CA THR A 120 6.71 2.46 -17.38
C THR A 120 5.48 1.76 -16.79
N VAL A 121 5.61 1.28 -15.56
CA VAL A 121 4.51 0.65 -14.82
C VAL A 121 4.20 1.43 -13.56
N TRP A 122 2.92 1.40 -13.17
CA TRP A 122 2.42 1.99 -11.95
C TRP A 122 2.45 0.98 -10.81
N LEU A 123 2.80 1.46 -9.63
CA LEU A 123 2.88 0.68 -8.41
C LEU A 123 2.29 1.48 -7.25
N GLU A 124 1.28 0.94 -6.57
CA GLU A 124 0.84 1.46 -5.28
C GLU A 124 1.64 0.80 -4.17
N VAL A 125 2.29 1.60 -3.33
CA VAL A 125 2.92 1.14 -2.09
C VAL A 125 2.12 1.65 -0.91
N GLN A 126 1.75 0.73 -0.01
CA GLN A 126 1.07 1.02 1.25
C GLN A 126 2.02 0.69 2.40
N LEU A 127 2.34 1.69 3.22
CA LEU A 127 3.13 1.52 4.42
C LEU A 127 2.20 1.59 5.63
N ARG A 128 2.31 0.62 6.53
CA ARG A 128 1.53 0.52 7.76
C ARG A 128 2.40 0.05 8.90
N THR A 129 2.06 0.39 10.13
CA THR A 129 2.58 -0.35 11.26
C THR A 129 1.85 -1.70 11.38
N ILE A 130 2.42 -2.62 12.20
CA ILE A 130 1.81 -3.92 12.50
C ILE A 130 0.38 -3.71 13.04
N ALA A 131 0.18 -2.75 13.94
CA ALA A 131 -1.11 -2.43 14.52
C ALA A 131 -2.11 -1.88 13.47
N MET A 132 -1.66 -0.97 12.60
CA MET A 132 -2.49 -0.44 11.50
C MET A 132 -2.88 -1.52 10.50
N ASP A 133 -2.00 -2.47 10.20
CA ASP A 133 -2.31 -3.58 9.28
C ASP A 133 -3.28 -4.58 9.92
N CYS A 134 -3.10 -4.91 11.19
CA CYS A 134 -4.05 -5.73 11.97
C CYS A 134 -5.44 -5.08 11.96
N TRP A 135 -5.52 -3.80 12.30
CA TRP A 135 -6.76 -3.04 12.30
C TRP A 135 -7.46 -3.07 10.93
N ALA A 136 -6.74 -2.79 9.85
CA ALA A 136 -7.30 -2.76 8.51
C ALA A 136 -7.81 -4.13 8.03
N ASN A 137 -7.15 -5.21 8.45
CA ASN A 137 -7.60 -6.58 8.16
C ASN A 137 -8.90 -6.92 8.89
N ILE A 138 -9.04 -6.53 10.15
CA ILE A 138 -10.26 -6.74 10.94
C ILE A 138 -11.41 -5.92 10.33
N GLU A 139 -11.19 -4.63 10.04
CA GLU A 139 -12.19 -3.75 9.42
C GLU A 139 -12.69 -4.30 8.08
N HIS A 140 -11.78 -4.80 7.26
CA HIS A 140 -12.14 -5.44 6.00
C HIS A 140 -13.01 -6.68 6.21
N GLN A 141 -12.68 -7.54 7.17
CA GLN A 141 -13.49 -8.71 7.48
C GLN A 141 -14.89 -8.35 7.99
N LEU A 142 -15.01 -7.35 8.88
CA LEU A 142 -16.28 -6.87 9.38
C LEU A 142 -17.19 -6.33 8.28
N LYS A 143 -16.63 -5.66 7.27
CA LYS A 143 -17.40 -5.15 6.12
C LYS A 143 -17.91 -6.24 5.18
N TYR A 144 -17.17 -7.34 5.03
CA TYR A 144 -17.51 -8.40 4.08
C TYR A 144 -18.33 -9.53 4.69
N LYS A 145 -18.28 -9.76 6.00
CA LYS A 145 -19.13 -10.73 6.68
C LYS A 145 -20.54 -10.16 6.85
N GLN A 146 -21.50 -10.75 6.16
CA GLN A 146 -22.92 -10.51 6.41
C GLN A 146 -23.36 -11.21 7.71
N ASN A 147 -24.23 -10.57 8.51
CA ASN A 147 -24.82 -11.12 9.73
C ASN A 147 -23.87 -11.27 10.93
N ILE A 148 -23.04 -10.27 11.23
CA ILE A 148 -22.33 -10.20 12.50
C ILE A 148 -23.27 -9.53 13.52
N PRO A 149 -23.59 -10.19 14.66
CA PRO A 149 -24.33 -9.56 15.74
C PRO A 149 -23.60 -8.28 16.20
N ASP A 150 -24.34 -7.23 16.51
CA ASP A 150 -23.80 -5.95 17.02
C ASP A 150 -22.71 -5.29 16.15
N GLN A 151 -22.80 -5.48 14.82
CA GLN A 151 -21.80 -4.95 13.87
C GLN A 151 -21.53 -3.44 14.05
N ALA A 152 -22.57 -2.66 14.38
CA ALA A 152 -22.41 -1.20 14.60
C ALA A 152 -21.54 -0.91 15.83
N LEU A 153 -21.70 -1.66 16.92
CA LEU A 153 -20.88 -1.55 18.13
C LEU A 153 -19.44 -1.95 17.85
N LEU A 154 -19.24 -3.06 17.14
CA LEU A 154 -17.89 -3.51 16.75
C LEU A 154 -17.15 -2.49 15.87
N ILE A 155 -17.84 -1.81 14.94
CA ILE A 155 -17.26 -0.75 14.11
C ILE A 155 -16.87 0.46 14.99
N GLN A 156 -17.70 0.81 15.97
CA GLN A 156 -17.40 1.90 16.89
C GLN A 156 -16.18 1.60 17.77
N GLU A 157 -16.13 0.39 18.35
CA GLU A 157 -14.97 -0.04 19.14
C GLU A 157 -13.70 -0.15 18.30
N LEU A 158 -13.81 -0.64 17.08
CA LEU A 158 -12.66 -0.70 16.17
C LEU A 158 -12.13 0.70 15.85
N LYS A 159 -13.02 1.70 15.67
CA LYS A 159 -12.60 3.09 15.50
C LYS A 159 -11.88 3.64 16.74
N ARG A 160 -12.39 3.35 17.95
CA ARG A 160 -11.73 3.72 19.20
C ARG A 160 -10.32 3.13 19.29
N CYS A 161 -10.16 1.84 18.96
CA CYS A 161 -8.84 1.19 18.91
C CYS A 161 -7.89 1.88 17.91
N ALA A 162 -8.39 2.34 16.75
CA ALA A 162 -7.56 3.05 15.78
C ALA A 162 -7.01 4.37 16.34
N ASP A 163 -7.77 5.05 17.18
CA ASP A 163 -7.35 6.31 17.81
C ASP A 163 -6.33 6.07 18.93
N GLU A 164 -6.47 4.98 19.70
CA GLU A 164 -5.54 4.58 20.76
C GLU A 164 -4.18 4.05 20.22
N ILE A 165 -4.17 3.37 19.09
CA ILE A 165 -2.94 2.80 18.48
C ILE A 165 -1.92 3.90 18.07
N THR A 166 -2.33 5.14 17.97
CA THR A 166 -1.51 6.26 17.48
C THR A 166 -1.33 7.38 18.50
N SER A 167 -1.86 7.20 19.70
CA SER A 167 -1.58 8.06 20.84
C SER A 167 -0.28 7.64 21.53
#